data_411344d07e45399d4b4d0676bf81e2b7
#
_entry.id   411344d07e45399d4b4d0676bf81e2b7
#
_cell.length_a   1.000
_cell.length_b   1.000
_cell.length_c   1.000
_cell.angle_alpha   90.00
_cell.angle_beta   90.00
_cell.angle_gamma   90.00
#
_symmetry.space_group_name_H-M   'P 1'
#
loop_
_entity.id
_entity.type
_entity.pdbx_description
1 polymer ?
#
loop_
_entity_poly.entity_id
_entity_poly.type
_entity_poly.pdbx_seq_one_letter_code
_entity_poly.pdbx_strand_id
1 'polypeptide(L)'
;MKIHLKLDGRVIPATLADNRTAQEFVAMLPLTLTLHDLFRREKFGPLPSAISATGTRTQAYEVGDMICWAPGPDLAILYRQDGQAISGGFHVLGRIDAGVEAFAAPGPIEVTIEVPAGEVDEAALAVGARGLRSRGGPCVIGGRCS
;
A
#
# COMPACT_ATOMS: atom_id res chain seq x y z
N MET A 1 1.83 9.69 -0.72
CA MET A 1 2.90 8.91 -0.09
C MET A 1 3.30 7.75 -0.99
N LYS A 2 4.58 7.54 -1.16
CA LYS A 2 5.09 6.46 -2.01
C LYS A 2 5.33 5.20 -1.22
N ILE A 3 5.04 4.06 -1.84
CA ILE A 3 5.36 2.74 -1.30
C ILE A 3 5.98 1.89 -2.40
N HIS A 4 6.63 0.81 -1.99
CA HIS A 4 7.20 -0.17 -2.92
C HIS A 4 6.54 -1.52 -2.68
N LEU A 5 6.20 -2.20 -3.78
CA LEU A 5 5.74 -3.59 -3.75
C LEU A 5 6.83 -4.43 -4.41
N LYS A 6 7.37 -5.38 -3.66
CA LYS A 6 8.46 -6.24 -4.15
C LYS A 6 7.91 -7.60 -4.53
N LEU A 7 8.15 -8.00 -5.76
CA LEU A 7 7.59 -9.19 -6.36
C LEU A 7 8.61 -9.78 -7.34
N ASP A 8 9.06 -11.01 -7.09
CA ASP A 8 10.00 -11.71 -7.98
C ASP A 8 11.23 -10.89 -8.33
N GLY A 9 11.83 -10.26 -7.32
CA GLY A 9 13.02 -9.45 -7.53
C GLY A 9 12.78 -8.10 -8.17
N ARG A 10 11.54 -7.78 -8.48
CA ARG A 10 11.15 -6.48 -9.03
C ARG A 10 10.69 -5.56 -7.90
N VAL A 11 10.94 -4.28 -8.08
CA VAL A 11 10.42 -3.25 -7.17
C VAL A 11 9.39 -2.43 -7.95
N ILE A 12 8.16 -2.47 -7.50
CA ILE A 12 7.04 -1.84 -8.20
C ILE A 12 6.59 -0.65 -7.37
N PRO A 13 6.75 0.58 -7.88
CA PRO A 13 6.36 1.77 -7.13
C PRO A 13 4.86 2.01 -7.20
N ALA A 14 4.31 2.53 -6.11
CA ALA A 14 2.92 2.91 -6.04
C ALA A 14 2.76 4.17 -5.20
N THR A 15 1.68 4.89 -5.44
CA THR A 15 1.35 6.09 -4.68
C THR A 15 0.05 5.87 -3.95
N LEU A 16 0.06 6.07 -2.63
CA LEU A 16 -1.14 5.93 -1.82
C LEU A 16 -1.99 7.18 -1.87
N ALA A 17 -3.30 6.98 -1.77
CA ALA A 17 -4.24 8.07 -1.67
C ALA A 17 -4.07 8.80 -0.33
N ASP A 18 -4.51 10.04 -0.28
CA ASP A 18 -4.45 10.83 0.93
C ASP A 18 -5.80 10.74 1.65
N ASN A 19 -6.00 9.63 2.35
CA ASN A 19 -7.21 9.41 3.11
C ASN A 19 -6.92 8.51 4.31
N ARG A 20 -7.91 8.39 5.19
CA ARG A 20 -7.75 7.64 6.43
C ARG A 20 -7.53 6.15 6.17
N THR A 21 -8.24 5.61 5.21
CA THR A 21 -8.10 4.19 4.86
C THR A 21 -6.67 3.87 4.46
N ALA A 22 -6.06 4.71 3.63
CA ALA A 22 -4.67 4.53 3.23
C ALA A 22 -3.71 4.71 4.40
N GLN A 23 -3.98 5.64 5.31
CA GLN A 23 -3.15 5.85 6.49
C GLN A 23 -3.14 4.62 7.39
N GLU A 24 -4.29 3.99 7.56
CA GLU A 24 -4.38 2.75 8.35
C GLU A 24 -3.64 1.61 7.67
N PHE A 25 -3.67 1.56 6.35
CA PHE A 25 -2.91 0.57 5.60
C PHE A 25 -1.40 0.76 5.83
N VAL A 26 -0.92 1.99 5.73
CA VAL A 26 0.50 2.29 5.94
C VAL A 26 0.97 1.87 7.32
N ALA A 27 0.11 2.00 8.32
CA ALA A 27 0.46 1.64 9.69
C ALA A 27 0.77 0.15 9.85
N MET A 28 0.36 -0.69 8.91
CA MET A 28 0.63 -2.12 8.94
C MET A 28 1.94 -2.50 8.25
N LEU A 29 2.56 -1.57 7.52
CA LEU A 29 3.75 -1.89 6.73
C LEU A 29 5.01 -1.97 7.59
N PRO A 30 5.99 -2.82 7.26
CA PRO A 30 6.02 -3.67 6.08
C PRO A 30 5.16 -4.94 6.23
N LEU A 31 4.66 -5.41 5.09
CA LEU A 31 3.84 -6.63 5.04
C LEU A 31 4.34 -7.55 3.94
N THR A 32 4.28 -8.86 4.19
CA THR A 32 4.42 -9.85 3.12
C THR A 32 3.11 -10.61 3.03
N LEU A 33 2.52 -10.61 1.85
CA LEU A 33 1.21 -11.21 1.62
C LEU A 33 1.27 -12.18 0.46
N THR A 34 0.46 -13.23 0.54
CA THR A 34 0.19 -14.08 -0.61
C THR A 34 -1.11 -13.61 -1.22
N LEU A 35 -1.04 -13.17 -2.47
CA LEU A 35 -2.21 -12.70 -3.20
C LEU A 35 -2.65 -13.74 -4.21
N HIS A 36 -3.94 -13.98 -4.29
CA HIS A 36 -4.53 -14.97 -5.19
C HIS A 36 -5.22 -14.30 -6.35
N ASP A 37 -5.25 -14.99 -7.49
CA ASP A 37 -5.90 -14.45 -8.67
C ASP A 37 -7.42 -14.56 -8.57
N LEU A 38 -8.11 -13.52 -9.04
CA LEU A 38 -9.56 -13.53 -9.11
C LEU A 38 -9.99 -13.00 -10.48
N PHE A 39 -10.69 -13.83 -11.25
CA PHE A 39 -11.26 -13.48 -12.55
C PHE A 39 -10.25 -13.01 -13.58
N ARG A 40 -8.96 -13.32 -13.41
CA ARG A 40 -7.89 -12.81 -14.27
C ARG A 40 -7.97 -11.28 -14.39
N ARG A 41 -8.33 -10.64 -13.31
CA ARG A 41 -8.53 -9.20 -13.24
C ARG A 41 -7.75 -8.59 -12.11
N GLU A 42 -7.62 -9.33 -10.99
CA GLU A 42 -7.01 -8.79 -9.79
C GLU A 42 -6.27 -9.84 -8.99
N LYS A 43 -5.31 -9.38 -8.19
CA LYS A 43 -4.64 -10.18 -7.17
C LYS A 43 -5.11 -9.68 -5.83
N PHE A 44 -5.64 -10.57 -4.99
CA PHE A 44 -6.21 -10.18 -3.72
C PHE A 44 -5.75 -11.07 -2.58
N GLY A 45 -5.78 -10.52 -1.38
CA GLY A 45 -5.47 -11.27 -0.18
C GLY A 45 -5.81 -10.48 1.07
N PRO A 46 -5.92 -11.17 2.21
CA PRO A 46 -6.31 -10.51 3.45
C PRO A 46 -5.15 -9.73 4.08
N LEU A 47 -5.48 -8.58 4.63
CA LEU A 47 -4.57 -7.81 5.46
C LEU A 47 -4.62 -8.35 6.89
N PRO A 48 -3.60 -8.07 7.72
CA PRO A 48 -3.59 -8.56 9.10
C PRO A 48 -4.72 -8.04 9.97
N SER A 49 -5.27 -6.88 9.64
CA SER A 49 -6.39 -6.31 10.38
C SER A 49 -7.29 -5.52 9.46
N ALA A 50 -8.53 -5.32 9.90
CA ALA A 50 -9.51 -4.59 9.12
C ALA A 50 -9.13 -3.11 9.01
N ILE A 51 -9.56 -2.49 7.93
CA ILE A 51 -9.33 -1.08 7.66
C ILE A 51 -10.69 -0.37 7.71
N SER A 52 -10.68 0.88 8.18
CA SER A 52 -11.90 1.68 8.27
C SER A 52 -12.57 1.86 6.91
N ALA A 53 -13.88 1.74 6.89
CA ALA A 53 -14.69 1.94 5.70
C ALA A 53 -15.09 3.42 5.59
N THR A 54 -14.10 4.30 5.55
CA THR A 54 -14.34 5.74 5.46
C THR A 54 -14.04 6.24 4.07
N GLY A 55 -14.65 7.37 3.72
CA GLY A 55 -14.44 7.97 2.41
C GLY A 55 -15.41 7.45 1.36
N THR A 56 -15.18 7.85 0.14
CA THR A 56 -16.07 7.52 -0.97
C THR A 56 -15.90 6.09 -1.44
N ARG A 57 -17.01 5.40 -1.54
CA ARG A 57 -17.02 4.04 -2.10
C ARG A 57 -17.37 4.15 -3.58
N THR A 58 -16.67 3.36 -4.39
CA THR A 58 -16.92 3.33 -5.83
C THR A 58 -17.01 1.88 -6.31
N GLN A 59 -17.55 1.68 -7.50
CA GLN A 59 -17.62 0.37 -8.13
C GLN A 59 -16.78 0.31 -9.40
N ALA A 60 -16.44 1.46 -9.97
CA ALA A 60 -15.63 1.53 -11.17
C ALA A 60 -14.15 1.61 -10.80
N TYR A 61 -13.33 0.81 -11.48
CA TYR A 61 -11.90 0.77 -11.22
C TYR A 61 -11.11 1.01 -12.50
N GLU A 62 -9.83 1.30 -12.33
CA GLU A 62 -8.88 1.40 -13.43
C GLU A 62 -7.71 0.47 -13.17
N VAL A 63 -7.06 0.05 -14.26
CA VAL A 63 -5.86 -0.79 -14.14
C VAL A 63 -4.81 -0.03 -13.33
N GLY A 64 -4.24 -0.72 -12.36
CA GLY A 64 -3.28 -0.13 -11.44
C GLY A 64 -3.87 0.28 -10.10
N ASP A 65 -5.18 0.27 -9.96
CA ASP A 65 -5.79 0.62 -8.68
C ASP A 65 -5.45 -0.41 -7.61
N MET A 66 -5.10 0.10 -6.42
CA MET A 66 -4.99 -0.69 -5.20
C MET A 66 -6.21 -0.34 -4.37
N ILE A 67 -6.99 -1.36 -4.02
CA ILE A 67 -8.28 -1.16 -3.36
C ILE A 67 -8.39 -2.03 -2.12
N CYS A 68 -9.32 -1.68 -1.25
CA CYS A 68 -9.72 -2.58 -0.18
C CYS A 68 -11.24 -2.71 -0.15
N TRP A 69 -11.69 -3.89 0.21
CA TRP A 69 -13.10 -4.17 0.43
C TRP A 69 -13.38 -3.96 1.92
N ALA A 70 -13.48 -2.69 2.34
CA ALA A 70 -13.76 -2.37 3.74
C ALA A 70 -15.26 -2.49 4.01
N PRO A 71 -15.63 -2.96 5.21
CA PRO A 71 -14.78 -3.18 6.37
C PRO A 71 -13.98 -4.49 6.37
N GLY A 72 -14.08 -5.29 5.36
CA GLY A 72 -13.27 -6.49 5.27
C GLY A 72 -11.78 -6.15 5.12
N PRO A 73 -10.88 -7.06 5.44
CA PRO A 73 -9.45 -6.78 5.38
C PRO A 73 -8.80 -7.08 4.03
N ASP A 74 -9.57 -7.30 2.98
CA ASP A 74 -8.99 -7.72 1.70
C ASP A 74 -8.39 -6.56 0.92
N LEU A 75 -7.13 -6.74 0.52
CA LEU A 75 -6.44 -5.87 -0.43
C LEU A 75 -6.55 -6.49 -1.80
N ALA A 76 -6.78 -5.67 -2.82
CA ALA A 76 -6.74 -6.14 -4.20
C ALA A 76 -5.99 -5.15 -5.08
N ILE A 77 -5.28 -5.70 -6.07
CA ILE A 77 -4.54 -4.92 -7.06
C ILE A 77 -5.11 -5.30 -8.42
N LEU A 78 -5.68 -4.31 -9.10
CA LEU A 78 -6.36 -4.51 -10.37
C LEU A 78 -5.37 -4.41 -11.51
N TYR A 79 -5.12 -5.50 -12.21
CA TYR A 79 -4.14 -5.51 -13.30
C TYR A 79 -4.78 -5.61 -14.67
N ARG A 80 -6.09 -5.71 -14.74
CA ARG A 80 -6.78 -5.86 -16.02
C ARG A 80 -8.18 -5.27 -15.91
N GLN A 81 -8.63 -4.64 -16.99
CA GLN A 81 -10.00 -4.11 -17.09
C GLN A 81 -10.84 -5.10 -17.88
N ASP A 82 -11.91 -5.61 -17.27
CA ASP A 82 -12.82 -6.55 -17.92
C ASP A 82 -14.18 -5.94 -18.23
N GLY A 83 -14.32 -4.63 -18.02
CA GLY A 83 -15.57 -3.93 -18.31
C GLY A 83 -16.65 -4.10 -17.26
N GLN A 84 -16.38 -4.84 -16.19
CA GLN A 84 -17.34 -5.10 -15.13
C GLN A 84 -17.08 -4.22 -13.91
N ALA A 85 -18.16 -3.74 -13.31
CA ALA A 85 -18.04 -3.05 -12.03
C ALA A 85 -17.82 -4.10 -10.92
N ILE A 86 -17.18 -3.66 -9.83
CA ILE A 86 -16.99 -4.54 -8.69
C ILE A 86 -18.23 -4.48 -7.81
N SER A 87 -18.87 -5.63 -7.67
CA SER A 87 -20.09 -5.74 -6.87
C SER A 87 -19.84 -5.35 -5.42
N GLY A 88 -20.72 -4.54 -4.86
CA GLY A 88 -20.59 -4.10 -3.48
C GLY A 88 -19.70 -2.90 -3.29
N GLY A 89 -18.91 -2.53 -4.29
CA GLY A 89 -18.03 -1.38 -4.21
C GLY A 89 -16.76 -1.62 -3.41
N PHE A 90 -15.90 -0.61 -3.40
CA PHE A 90 -14.60 -0.70 -2.72
C PHE A 90 -14.08 0.69 -2.40
N HIS A 91 -13.04 0.74 -1.57
CA HIS A 91 -12.32 1.99 -1.28
C HIS A 91 -10.95 1.95 -1.91
N VAL A 92 -10.56 3.05 -2.54
CA VAL A 92 -9.26 3.13 -3.20
C VAL A 92 -8.20 3.45 -2.17
N LEU A 93 -7.14 2.62 -2.13
CA LEU A 93 -5.98 2.85 -1.27
C LEU A 93 -4.91 3.66 -1.98
N GLY A 94 -4.78 3.44 -3.27
CA GLY A 94 -3.74 4.09 -4.05
C GLY A 94 -3.67 3.52 -5.44
N ARG A 95 -2.53 3.73 -6.09
CA ARG A 95 -2.36 3.33 -7.47
C ARG A 95 -0.93 2.93 -7.75
N ILE A 96 -0.77 1.85 -8.54
CA ILE A 96 0.54 1.44 -9.06
C ILE A 96 1.01 2.49 -10.06
N ASP A 97 2.23 3.00 -9.88
CA ASP A 97 2.78 4.02 -10.77
C ASP A 97 3.27 3.43 -12.08
N ALA A 98 3.90 2.24 -12.01
CA ALA A 98 4.45 1.57 -13.18
C ALA A 98 4.67 0.10 -12.86
N GLY A 99 4.59 -0.76 -13.86
CA GLY A 99 4.91 -2.18 -13.67
C GLY A 99 3.75 -3.04 -13.21
N VAL A 100 2.51 -2.57 -13.34
CA VAL A 100 1.34 -3.33 -12.90
C VAL A 100 1.21 -4.68 -13.61
N GLU A 101 1.78 -4.80 -14.80
CA GLU A 101 1.73 -6.05 -15.56
C GLU A 101 2.42 -7.21 -14.83
N ALA A 102 3.28 -6.94 -13.87
CA ALA A 102 3.90 -8.00 -13.07
C ALA A 102 2.86 -8.78 -12.26
N PHE A 103 1.73 -8.16 -11.96
CA PHE A 103 0.66 -8.80 -11.22
C PHE A 103 -0.19 -9.72 -12.09
N ALA A 104 -0.01 -9.70 -13.40
CA ALA A 104 -0.77 -10.54 -14.32
C ALA A 104 -0.25 -11.98 -14.38
N ALA A 105 0.80 -12.29 -13.65
CA ALA A 105 1.35 -13.66 -13.61
C ALA A 105 0.26 -14.63 -13.12
N PRO A 106 0.16 -15.82 -13.73
CA PRO A 106 -0.87 -16.77 -13.32
C PRO A 106 -0.63 -17.31 -11.92
N GLY A 107 -1.74 -17.62 -11.23
CA GLY A 107 -1.69 -18.21 -9.91
C GLY A 107 -1.35 -17.23 -8.80
N PRO A 108 -1.12 -17.75 -7.58
CA PRO A 108 -0.81 -16.90 -6.46
C PRO A 108 0.59 -16.29 -6.56
N ILE A 109 0.74 -15.10 -5.99
CA ILE A 109 2.03 -14.42 -5.93
C ILE A 109 2.29 -13.98 -4.49
N GLU A 110 3.56 -13.90 -4.13
CA GLU A 110 3.97 -13.36 -2.85
C GLU A 110 4.52 -11.95 -3.07
N VAL A 111 4.01 -11.00 -2.31
CA VAL A 111 4.44 -9.61 -2.45
C VAL A 111 4.80 -9.04 -1.08
N THR A 112 5.90 -8.30 -1.02
CA THR A 112 6.29 -7.56 0.18
C THR A 112 6.05 -6.08 -0.09
N ILE A 113 5.29 -5.44 0.78
CA ILE A 113 4.90 -4.05 0.64
C ILE A 113 5.58 -3.26 1.75
N GLU A 114 6.27 -2.20 1.37
CA GLU A 114 7.02 -1.41 2.34
C GLU A 114 7.08 0.05 1.94
N VAL A 115 7.38 0.90 2.93
CA VAL A 115 7.62 2.32 2.69
C VAL A 115 9.12 2.48 2.46
N PRO A 116 9.54 3.12 1.34
CA PRO A 116 10.97 3.36 1.12
C PRO A 116 11.55 4.23 2.23
N ALA A 117 12.80 3.98 2.58
CA ALA A 117 13.45 4.63 3.71
C ALA A 117 13.39 6.15 3.64
N GLY A 118 13.58 6.71 2.47
CA GLY A 118 13.54 8.18 2.31
C GLY A 118 12.18 8.77 2.61
N GLU A 119 11.12 8.08 2.24
CA GLU A 119 9.76 8.54 2.49
C GLU A 119 9.42 8.48 3.98
N VAL A 120 9.86 7.43 4.65
CA VAL A 120 9.63 7.29 6.08
C VAL A 120 10.30 8.42 6.84
N ASP A 121 11.55 8.71 6.52
CA ASP A 121 12.31 9.72 7.22
C ASP A 121 11.65 11.09 7.09
N GLU A 122 11.23 11.43 5.91
CA GLU A 122 10.60 12.70 5.67
C GLU A 122 9.31 12.83 6.46
N ALA A 123 8.49 11.81 6.43
CA ALA A 123 7.24 11.83 7.17
C ALA A 123 7.46 11.88 8.66
N ALA A 124 8.42 11.16 9.16
CA ALA A 124 8.72 11.14 10.58
C ALA A 124 9.19 12.51 11.05
N LEU A 125 10.03 13.16 10.29
CA LEU A 125 10.50 14.50 10.64
C LEU A 125 9.37 15.51 10.64
N ALA A 126 8.46 15.38 9.69
CA ALA A 126 7.33 16.29 9.62
C ALA A 126 6.42 16.16 10.84
N VAL A 127 6.31 14.98 11.38
CA VAL A 127 5.46 14.72 12.53
C VAL A 127 6.17 15.00 13.84
N GLY A 128 7.27 14.50 13.94
CA GLY A 128 7.89 14.48 15.19
C GLY A 128 9.04 15.28 15.32
N ALA A 129 9.33 15.45 14.84
CA ALA A 129 10.28 15.63 15.14
C ALA A 129 11.22 15.97 15.61
N ARG A 130 11.29 15.81 15.74
CA ARG A 130 12.14 15.89 16.06
C ARG A 130 12.80 15.32 16.89
N GLY A 131 12.74 14.74 17.17
CA GLY A 131 13.27 14.05 17.93
C GLY A 131 14.16 13.24 17.87
N LEU A 132 14.33 13.16 17.64
CA LEU A 132 15.23 12.46 17.59
C LEU A 132 16.11 12.09 17.19
N ARG A 133 16.51 12.57 17.04
CA ARG A 133 17.47 12.56 16.59
C ARG A 133 18.21 12.19 16.62
N SER A 134 18.30 12.21 16.57
CA SER A 134 19.17 12.17 16.43
C SER A 134 19.72 11.69 16.30
N ARG A 135 20.19 11.80 16.44
CA ARG A 135 20.93 11.77 16.27
C ARG A 135 21.52 11.61 16.18
N GLY A 136 21.47 11.72 16.33
CA GLY A 136 22.13 12.01 16.36
C GLY A 136 22.38 12.00 16.49
N GLY A 137 22.28 12.19 16.85
CA GLY A 137 22.72 12.67 17.09
C GLY A 137 22.88 12.60 17.38
N PRO A 138 22.96 12.95 17.77
CA PRO A 138 23.22 13.23 18.16
C PRO A 138 23.09 13.14 18.38
N CYS A 139 23.17 13.21 18.73
CA CYS A 139 23.13 13.56 18.87
C CYS A 139 23.12 13.48 18.99
N VAL A 140 22.85 13.57 19.50
CA VAL A 140 22.99 14.07 19.51
C VAL A 140 23.01 14.06 19.73
N ILE A 141 22.97 14.14 20.42
CA ILE A 141 23.01 14.58 20.52
C ILE A 141 23.07 14.56 20.74
N GLY A 142 22.88 14.43 21.30
CA GLY A 142 23.02 14.77 21.39
C GLY A 142 22.89 14.41 21.39
N GLY A 143 22.77 14.27 21.88
CA GLY A 143 22.78 14.35 21.69
C GLY A 143 22.45 13.77 21.54
N ARG A 144 22.40 13.76 21.88
CA ARG A 144 22.21 13.73 21.58
C ARG A 144 22.12 13.23 21.13
N CYS A 145 21.99 13.01 21.31
CA CYS A 145 21.91 13.05 20.69
C CYS A 145 21.77 12.54 20.46
N SER A 146 21.80 12.50 20.97
CA SER A 146 21.93 12.54 20.64
C SER A 146 21.71 12.29 20.45
#